data_cdc6573a200f69c8bff334edab5a3c13
#
_entry.id   cdc6573a200f69c8bff334edab5a3c13
#
_cell.length_a   1.000
_cell.length_b   1.000
_cell.length_c   1.000
_cell.angle_alpha   90.00
_cell.angle_beta   90.00
_cell.angle_gamma   90.00
#
_symmetry.space_group_name_H-M   'P 1'
#
loop_
_entity.id
_entity.type
_entity.pdbx_description
1 polymer ?
#
loop_
_entity_poly.entity_id
_entity_poly.type
_entity_poly.pdbx_seq_one_letter_code
_entity_poly.pdbx_strand_id
1 'polypeptide(L)'
;MKAGYAVLVVLVAALTLTSVAAAGPNVTKQRVAIIASGPNNPSATAPWELTPLQAGALEADSGTETSTLKNRFVRRGGQSVRLLEWTTTMKGKRGTLVMRVLEEHVPVGNGYSVFIGTWKVLRGTGQYANLTGGGRVLEVNTAQAWFGRREGVLTVG
;
A
#
# COMPACT_ATOMS: atom_id res chain seq x y z
N MET A 1 51.25 38.43 62.85
CA MET A 1 50.60 38.73 61.56
C MET A 1 50.27 37.41 60.90
N LYS A 2 49.00 37.00 60.83
CA LYS A 2 48.54 35.79 60.16
C LYS A 2 47.76 36.23 58.95
N ALA A 3 48.27 35.94 57.76
CA ALA A 3 47.57 36.19 56.50
C ALA A 3 46.55 35.07 56.26
N GLY A 4 45.28 35.42 56.18
CA GLY A 4 44.19 34.49 55.82
C GLY A 4 44.05 34.49 54.30
N TYR A 5 44.15 33.31 53.72
CA TYR A 5 43.86 33.08 52.29
C TYR A 5 42.33 32.79 52.13
N ALA A 6 41.65 33.68 51.41
CA ALA A 6 40.29 33.45 50.99
C ALA A 6 40.28 32.52 49.72
N VAL A 7 39.68 31.34 49.84
CA VAL A 7 39.50 30.43 48.72
C VAL A 7 38.20 30.84 48.04
N LEU A 8 38.31 31.33 46.81
CA LEU A 8 37.14 31.60 45.93
C LEU A 8 36.75 30.33 45.24
N VAL A 9 35.59 29.73 45.66
CA VAL A 9 35.02 28.61 44.99
C VAL A 9 34.15 29.12 43.84
N VAL A 10 34.62 28.93 42.61
CA VAL A 10 33.84 29.21 41.38
C VAL A 10 33.00 28.00 41.07
N LEU A 11 31.71 28.11 41.28
CA LEU A 11 30.70 27.08 40.90
C LEU A 11 30.42 27.25 39.41
N VAL A 12 30.97 26.36 38.57
CA VAL A 12 30.62 26.28 37.14
C VAL A 12 29.38 25.43 37.04
N ALA A 13 28.20 26.04 36.86
CA ALA A 13 26.97 25.34 36.51
C ALA A 13 27.04 24.97 35.04
N ALA A 14 27.26 23.66 34.76
CA ALA A 14 27.17 23.12 33.42
C ALA A 14 25.65 22.99 33.04
N LEU A 15 25.19 23.93 32.21
CA LEU A 15 23.90 23.76 31.55
C LEU A 15 24.03 22.64 30.48
N THR A 16 23.53 21.46 30.79
CA THR A 16 23.33 20.41 29.80
C THR A 16 22.09 20.77 28.99
N LEU A 17 22.28 21.34 27.81
CA LEU A 17 21.25 21.45 26.79
C LEU A 17 20.95 20.04 26.25
N THR A 18 19.92 19.39 26.81
CA THR A 18 19.33 18.22 26.20
C THR A 18 18.57 18.69 24.94
N SER A 19 19.22 18.54 23.79
CA SER A 19 18.52 18.67 22.50
C SER A 19 17.51 17.55 22.40
N VAL A 20 16.23 17.87 22.64
CA VAL A 20 15.11 17.00 22.24
C VAL A 20 15.11 17.05 20.72
N ALA A 21 15.73 16.06 20.08
CA ALA A 21 15.57 15.83 18.67
C ALA A 21 14.06 15.55 18.45
N ALA A 22 13.36 16.47 17.82
CA ALA A 22 12.01 16.22 17.35
C ALA A 22 12.12 15.02 16.39
N ALA A 23 11.63 13.86 16.81
CA ALA A 23 11.50 12.72 15.95
C ALA A 23 10.56 13.15 14.81
N GLY A 24 11.10 13.30 13.61
CA GLY A 24 10.30 13.49 12.42
C GLY A 24 9.32 12.32 12.29
N PRO A 25 8.22 12.47 11.52
CA PRO A 25 7.25 11.41 11.38
C PRO A 25 7.98 10.13 10.95
N ASN A 26 7.83 9.06 11.76
CA ASN A 26 8.42 7.76 11.46
C ASN A 26 7.73 7.17 10.24
N VAL A 27 8.26 7.47 9.06
CA VAL A 27 7.78 6.90 7.80
C VAL A 27 8.16 5.42 7.78
N THR A 28 7.19 4.56 7.98
CA THR A 28 7.39 3.10 7.99
C THR A 28 6.97 2.50 6.67
N LYS A 29 7.92 1.84 5.99
CA LYS A 29 7.63 1.03 4.79
C LYS A 29 7.32 -0.41 5.21
N GLN A 30 6.22 -0.95 4.69
CA GLN A 30 5.80 -2.31 5.02
C GLN A 30 5.39 -3.06 3.75
N ARG A 31 5.95 -4.26 3.56
CA ARG A 31 5.53 -5.15 2.49
C ARG A 31 4.20 -5.80 2.83
N VAL A 32 3.33 -5.88 1.83
CA VAL A 32 2.00 -6.49 1.95
C VAL A 32 1.69 -7.38 0.76
N ALA A 33 0.84 -8.37 0.98
CA ALA A 33 0.10 -9.08 -0.03
C ALA A 33 -1.39 -8.80 0.13
N ILE A 34 -2.08 -8.60 -0.98
CA ILE A 34 -3.53 -8.46 -1.02
C ILE A 34 -4.05 -9.52 -1.99
N ILE A 35 -4.96 -10.35 -1.52
CA ILE A 35 -5.61 -11.41 -2.31
C ILE A 35 -7.09 -11.07 -2.44
N ALA A 36 -7.63 -11.24 -3.62
CA ALA A 36 -9.06 -11.12 -3.87
C ALA A 36 -9.49 -12.12 -4.94
N SER A 37 -10.73 -12.56 -4.89
CA SER A 37 -11.29 -13.46 -5.87
C SER A 37 -12.81 -13.32 -5.92
N GLY A 38 -13.39 -13.60 -7.06
CA GLY A 38 -14.83 -13.48 -7.19
C GLY A 38 -15.36 -14.06 -8.52
N PRO A 39 -16.66 -13.96 -8.74
CA PRO A 39 -17.25 -14.31 -10.03
C PRO A 39 -16.74 -13.36 -11.11
N ASN A 40 -16.64 -13.86 -12.35
CA ASN A 40 -16.19 -13.04 -13.49
C ASN A 40 -17.30 -12.08 -13.95
N ASN A 41 -17.71 -11.22 -13.00
CA ASN A 41 -18.71 -10.17 -13.20
C ASN A 41 -18.14 -8.86 -12.62
N PRO A 42 -17.79 -7.85 -13.44
CA PRO A 42 -17.16 -6.62 -12.99
C PRO A 42 -18.04 -5.76 -12.06
N SER A 43 -19.33 -6.03 -12.00
CA SER A 43 -20.27 -5.36 -11.09
C SER A 43 -20.43 -6.08 -9.75
N ALA A 44 -19.84 -7.27 -9.59
CA ALA A 44 -19.94 -8.05 -8.36
C ALA A 44 -19.01 -7.50 -7.28
N THR A 45 -19.47 -7.61 -6.05
CA THR A 45 -18.63 -7.43 -4.88
C THR A 45 -17.80 -8.69 -4.66
N ALA A 46 -16.50 -8.56 -4.40
CA ALA A 46 -15.60 -9.67 -4.14
C ALA A 46 -14.98 -9.58 -2.74
N PRO A 47 -14.73 -10.70 -2.05
CA PRO A 47 -13.95 -10.72 -0.82
C PRO A 47 -12.48 -10.40 -1.12
N TRP A 48 -11.83 -9.78 -0.16
CA TRP A 48 -10.39 -9.52 -0.19
C TRP A 48 -9.77 -9.71 1.20
N GLU A 49 -8.47 -9.98 1.21
CA GLU A 49 -7.63 -10.09 2.40
C GLU A 49 -6.31 -9.36 2.18
N LEU A 50 -5.88 -8.58 3.18
CA LEU A 50 -4.55 -7.98 3.26
C LEU A 50 -3.74 -8.67 4.34
N THR A 51 -2.57 -9.17 3.97
CA THR A 51 -1.61 -9.79 4.87
C THR A 51 -0.31 -8.99 4.85
N PRO A 52 0.12 -8.41 5.97
CA PRO A 52 1.47 -7.89 6.11
C PRO A 52 2.50 -9.01 5.95
N LEU A 53 3.50 -8.81 5.09
CA LEU A 53 4.58 -9.78 4.85
C LEU A 53 5.79 -9.53 5.76
N GLN A 54 5.75 -8.49 6.56
CA GLN A 54 6.74 -8.14 7.59
C GLN A 54 6.07 -7.34 8.70
N ALA A 55 6.70 -7.30 9.87
CA ALA A 55 6.23 -6.48 10.98
C ALA A 55 6.20 -4.99 10.60
N GLY A 56 5.21 -4.25 11.14
CA GLY A 56 5.03 -2.81 10.89
C GLY A 56 3.71 -2.30 11.48
N ALA A 57 3.32 -1.11 11.07
CA ALA A 57 2.13 -0.43 11.60
C ALA A 57 0.81 -0.95 11.01
N LEU A 58 0.86 -1.58 9.83
CA LEU A 58 -0.33 -2.16 9.22
C LEU A 58 -0.58 -3.54 9.80
N GLU A 59 -1.81 -3.80 10.14
CA GLU A 59 -2.30 -5.10 10.56
C GLU A 59 -3.08 -5.79 9.43
N ALA A 60 -3.24 -7.11 9.53
CA ALA A 60 -4.08 -7.88 8.63
C ALA A 60 -5.52 -7.36 8.64
N ASP A 61 -6.14 -7.30 7.48
CA ASP A 61 -7.53 -6.88 7.31
C ASP A 61 -8.21 -7.69 6.22
N SER A 62 -9.53 -7.67 6.23
CA SER A 62 -10.36 -8.34 5.24
C SER A 62 -11.69 -7.62 5.09
N GLY A 63 -12.32 -7.83 3.95
CA GLY A 63 -13.62 -7.22 3.68
C GLY A 63 -14.12 -7.49 2.27
N THR A 64 -14.73 -6.47 1.68
CA THR A 64 -15.28 -6.54 0.34
C THR A 64 -14.68 -5.48 -0.57
N GLU A 65 -14.42 -5.83 -1.84
CA GLU A 65 -14.01 -4.87 -2.85
C GLU A 65 -15.08 -4.70 -3.93
N THR A 66 -15.10 -3.50 -4.49
CA THR A 66 -15.85 -3.14 -5.70
C THR A 66 -14.92 -2.42 -6.65
N SER A 67 -15.08 -2.64 -7.95
CA SER A 67 -14.21 -2.05 -8.95
C SER A 67 -14.99 -1.40 -10.08
N THR A 68 -14.44 -0.31 -10.61
CA THR A 68 -14.92 0.31 -11.86
C THR A 68 -13.83 0.21 -12.91
N LEU A 69 -14.21 -0.22 -14.12
CA LEU A 69 -13.29 -0.49 -15.22
C LEU A 69 -13.33 0.62 -16.26
N LYS A 70 -12.13 1.03 -16.70
CA LYS A 70 -11.91 1.76 -17.94
C LYS A 70 -11.03 0.92 -18.87
N ASN A 71 -11.55 0.53 -20.02
CA ASN A 71 -10.78 -0.15 -21.06
C ASN A 71 -10.14 0.86 -21.99
N ARG A 72 -8.91 0.60 -22.41
CA ARG A 72 -8.28 1.27 -23.53
C ARG A 72 -7.40 0.32 -24.32
N PHE A 73 -7.16 0.65 -25.56
CA PHE A 73 -6.26 -0.10 -26.43
C PHE A 73 -5.06 0.78 -26.78
N VAL A 74 -3.87 0.20 -26.76
CA VAL A 74 -2.62 0.85 -27.17
C VAL A 74 -1.94 0.00 -28.25
N ARG A 75 -1.17 0.62 -29.13
CA ARG A 75 -0.35 -0.10 -30.09
C ARG A 75 1.07 -0.26 -29.58
N ARG A 76 1.56 -1.51 -29.57
CA ARG A 76 2.95 -1.86 -29.27
C ARG A 76 3.47 -2.82 -30.37
N GLY A 77 4.57 -2.46 -31.06
CA GLY A 77 5.12 -3.29 -32.13
C GLY A 77 4.13 -3.62 -33.24
N GLY A 78 3.18 -2.71 -33.54
CA GLY A 78 2.15 -2.93 -34.55
C GLY A 78 0.92 -3.71 -34.07
N GLN A 79 0.99 -4.34 -32.88
CA GLN A 79 -0.12 -5.09 -32.28
C GLN A 79 -0.99 -4.21 -31.38
N SER A 80 -2.30 -4.53 -31.32
CA SER A 80 -3.24 -3.89 -30.41
C SER A 80 -3.19 -4.62 -29.07
N VAL A 81 -2.80 -3.90 -28.01
CA VAL A 81 -2.74 -4.41 -26.65
C VAL A 81 -3.88 -3.79 -25.86
N ARG A 82 -4.69 -4.63 -25.20
CA ARG A 82 -5.76 -4.19 -24.30
C ARG A 82 -5.20 -3.90 -22.91
N LEU A 83 -5.38 -2.66 -22.47
CA LEU A 83 -5.08 -2.22 -21.12
C LEU A 83 -6.38 -2.01 -20.33
N LEU A 84 -6.40 -2.50 -19.11
CA LEU A 84 -7.49 -2.32 -18.16
C LEU A 84 -7.01 -1.40 -17.05
N GLU A 85 -7.75 -0.34 -16.82
CA GLU A 85 -7.54 0.55 -15.68
C GLU A 85 -8.73 0.41 -14.73
N TRP A 86 -8.47 -0.12 -13.54
CA TRP A 86 -9.47 -0.27 -12.50
C TRP A 86 -9.29 0.80 -11.44
N THR A 87 -10.39 1.30 -10.93
CA THR A 87 -10.45 1.95 -9.62
C THR A 87 -11.13 0.99 -8.67
N THR A 88 -10.37 0.43 -7.76
CA THR A 88 -10.83 -0.56 -6.79
C THR A 88 -11.00 0.09 -5.44
N THR A 89 -12.17 -0.08 -4.84
CA THR A 89 -12.50 0.36 -3.47
C THR A 89 -12.65 -0.87 -2.59
N MET A 90 -11.79 -0.98 -1.60
CA MET A 90 -11.70 -2.08 -0.65
C MET A 90 -12.17 -1.59 0.72
N LYS A 91 -13.30 -2.11 1.20
CA LYS A 91 -13.87 -1.79 2.51
C LYS A 91 -13.56 -2.93 3.47
N GLY A 92 -12.75 -2.67 4.47
CA GLY A 92 -12.36 -3.60 5.50
C GLY A 92 -12.84 -3.20 6.89
N LYS A 93 -12.49 -4.00 7.88
CA LYS A 93 -12.79 -3.74 9.30
C LYS A 93 -12.00 -2.56 9.84
N ARG A 94 -10.83 -2.28 9.26
CA ARG A 94 -9.87 -1.25 9.71
C ARG A 94 -9.92 0.04 8.89
N GLY A 95 -10.77 0.08 7.88
CA GLY A 95 -10.93 1.27 7.03
C GLY A 95 -11.22 0.95 5.58
N THR A 96 -11.09 1.96 4.74
CA THR A 96 -11.27 1.85 3.30
C THR A 96 -9.96 2.17 2.60
N LEU A 97 -9.56 1.33 1.64
CA LEU A 97 -8.42 1.54 0.76
C LEU A 97 -8.91 1.70 -0.68
N VAL A 98 -8.54 2.78 -1.35
CA VAL A 98 -8.87 2.99 -2.77
C VAL A 98 -7.57 2.95 -3.57
N MET A 99 -7.55 2.11 -4.60
CA MET A 99 -6.39 1.89 -5.44
C MET A 99 -6.73 2.12 -6.91
N ARG A 100 -5.72 2.50 -7.69
CA ARG A 100 -5.73 2.34 -9.14
C ARG A 100 -4.91 1.11 -9.49
N VAL A 101 -5.47 0.23 -10.31
CA VAL A 101 -4.81 -0.96 -10.85
C VAL A 101 -4.74 -0.79 -12.37
N LEU A 102 -3.58 -1.00 -12.95
CA LEU A 102 -3.36 -0.94 -14.39
C LEU A 102 -2.78 -2.25 -14.85
N GLU A 103 -3.50 -2.95 -15.72
CA GLU A 103 -3.18 -4.31 -16.16
C GLU A 103 -3.19 -4.42 -17.67
N GLU A 104 -2.33 -5.29 -18.17
CA GLU A 104 -2.33 -5.76 -19.54
C GLU A 104 -3.02 -7.12 -19.61
N HIS A 105 -3.98 -7.24 -20.53
CA HIS A 105 -4.70 -8.50 -20.78
C HIS A 105 -3.88 -9.40 -21.69
N VAL A 106 -3.56 -10.60 -21.21
CA VAL A 106 -2.86 -11.66 -21.96
C VAL A 106 -3.79 -12.86 -22.10
N PRO A 107 -4.39 -13.09 -23.27
CA PRO A 107 -5.19 -14.29 -23.51
C PRO A 107 -4.29 -15.53 -23.54
N VAL A 108 -4.66 -16.57 -22.81
CA VAL A 108 -3.92 -17.85 -22.72
C VAL A 108 -4.59 -18.96 -23.53
N GLY A 109 -5.85 -18.77 -23.91
CA GLY A 109 -6.65 -19.76 -24.62
C GLY A 109 -7.59 -20.55 -23.68
N ASN A 110 -8.47 -21.36 -24.27
CA ASN A 110 -9.45 -22.20 -23.54
C ASN A 110 -10.31 -21.45 -22.51
N GLY A 111 -10.60 -20.19 -22.77
CA GLY A 111 -11.38 -19.34 -21.83
C GLY A 111 -10.58 -18.78 -20.65
N TYR A 112 -9.26 -18.97 -20.63
CA TYR A 112 -8.37 -18.40 -19.61
C TYR A 112 -7.71 -17.13 -20.10
N SER A 113 -7.52 -16.20 -19.19
CA SER A 113 -6.75 -14.97 -19.38
C SER A 113 -5.91 -14.68 -18.15
N VAL A 114 -4.75 -14.08 -18.38
CA VAL A 114 -3.88 -13.56 -17.33
C VAL A 114 -3.82 -12.05 -17.47
N PHE A 115 -3.90 -11.35 -16.36
CA PHE A 115 -3.73 -9.91 -16.28
C PHE A 115 -2.50 -9.61 -15.45
N ILE A 116 -1.58 -8.84 -16.00
CA ILE A 116 -0.30 -8.51 -15.36
C ILE A 116 -0.17 -7.00 -15.32
N GLY A 117 0.19 -6.48 -14.15
CA GLY A 117 0.26 -5.04 -14.07
C GLY A 117 0.84 -4.49 -12.79
N THR A 118 0.39 -3.28 -12.48
CA THR A 118 0.79 -2.53 -11.30
C THR A 118 -0.43 -1.93 -10.60
N TRP A 119 -0.29 -1.68 -9.33
CA TRP A 119 -1.29 -0.96 -8.55
C TRP A 119 -0.64 0.15 -7.74
N LYS A 120 -1.42 1.16 -7.38
CA LYS A 120 -1.01 2.23 -6.48
C LYS A 120 -2.18 2.71 -5.63
N VAL A 121 -1.87 3.12 -4.41
CA VAL A 121 -2.83 3.77 -3.51
C VAL A 121 -3.23 5.13 -4.07
N LEU A 122 -4.51 5.44 -4.04
CA LEU A 122 -5.06 6.75 -4.35
C LEU A 122 -5.44 7.51 -3.08
N ARG A 123 -6.10 6.83 -2.14
CA ARG A 123 -6.53 7.37 -0.85
C ARG A 123 -6.99 6.24 0.08
N GLY A 124 -7.14 6.55 1.36
CA GLY A 124 -7.68 5.61 2.33
C GLY A 124 -8.28 6.31 3.55
N THR A 125 -8.91 5.52 4.43
CA THR A 125 -9.45 5.93 5.73
C THR A 125 -9.08 4.90 6.80
N GLY A 126 -9.25 5.23 8.07
CA GLY A 126 -8.86 4.33 9.17
C GLY A 126 -7.37 4.05 9.14
N GLN A 127 -6.96 2.77 9.26
CA GLN A 127 -5.54 2.42 9.18
C GLN A 127 -4.90 2.73 7.82
N TYR A 128 -5.70 3.02 6.80
CA TYR A 128 -5.24 3.35 5.44
C TYR A 128 -5.19 4.85 5.18
N ALA A 129 -5.50 5.70 6.20
CA ALA A 129 -5.34 7.13 6.08
C ALA A 129 -3.86 7.48 5.85
N ASN A 130 -3.61 8.42 4.94
CA ASN A 130 -2.26 8.88 4.59
C ASN A 130 -1.32 7.81 4.02
N LEU A 131 -1.83 6.61 3.69
CA LEU A 131 -1.03 5.60 3.01
C LEU A 131 -0.67 6.03 1.59
N THR A 132 0.57 5.78 1.25
CA THR A 132 1.07 5.82 -0.12
C THR A 132 1.72 4.49 -0.48
N GLY A 133 1.98 4.27 -1.75
CA GLY A 133 2.66 3.06 -2.17
C GLY A 133 1.95 2.35 -3.31
N GLY A 134 2.43 1.14 -3.60
CA GLY A 134 1.95 0.33 -4.71
C GLY A 134 2.83 -0.89 -4.93
N GLY A 135 2.60 -1.57 -6.05
CA GLY A 135 3.31 -2.79 -6.36
C GLY A 135 2.89 -3.42 -7.66
N ARG A 136 3.03 -4.73 -7.70
CA ARG A 136 2.69 -5.59 -8.86
C ARG A 136 1.37 -6.30 -8.60
N VAL A 137 0.67 -6.60 -9.67
CA VAL A 137 -0.54 -7.42 -9.66
C VAL A 137 -0.43 -8.50 -10.71
N LEU A 138 -0.93 -9.66 -10.35
CA LEU A 138 -1.20 -10.79 -11.22
C LEU A 138 -2.64 -11.24 -10.97
N GLU A 139 -3.44 -11.37 -12.03
CA GLU A 139 -4.79 -11.89 -11.96
C GLU A 139 -4.97 -12.98 -13.01
N VAL A 140 -5.67 -14.03 -12.65
CA VAL A 140 -6.07 -15.13 -13.54
C VAL A 140 -7.59 -15.17 -13.62
N ASN A 141 -8.10 -15.12 -14.84
CA ASN A 141 -9.53 -15.20 -15.10
C ASN A 141 -9.87 -16.48 -15.84
N THR A 142 -10.95 -17.09 -15.42
CA THR A 142 -11.66 -18.17 -16.15
C THR A 142 -12.98 -17.62 -16.69
N ALA A 143 -13.77 -18.46 -17.35
CA ALA A 143 -15.12 -18.07 -17.75
C ALA A 143 -16.05 -17.74 -16.56
N GLN A 144 -15.83 -18.33 -15.38
CA GLN A 144 -16.69 -18.24 -14.21
C GLN A 144 -16.18 -17.33 -13.10
N ALA A 145 -14.85 -17.28 -12.91
CA ALA A 145 -14.25 -16.64 -11.76
C ALA A 145 -12.91 -16.00 -12.10
N TRP A 146 -12.51 -15.05 -11.25
CA TRP A 146 -11.19 -14.48 -11.25
C TRP A 146 -10.51 -14.65 -9.88
N PHE A 147 -9.21 -14.67 -9.90
CA PHE A 147 -8.35 -14.69 -8.72
C PHE A 147 -7.19 -13.71 -8.94
N GLY A 148 -7.02 -12.78 -8.03
CA GLY A 148 -5.99 -11.74 -8.10
C GLY A 148 -5.10 -11.71 -6.87
N ARG A 149 -3.79 -11.49 -7.10
CA ARG A 149 -2.79 -11.24 -6.06
C ARG A 149 -2.04 -9.95 -6.36
N ARG A 150 -2.02 -9.07 -5.38
CA ARG A 150 -1.33 -7.79 -5.41
C ARG A 150 -0.24 -7.81 -4.34
N GLU A 151 1.02 -7.62 -4.71
CA GLU A 151 2.13 -7.50 -3.77
C GLU A 151 2.83 -6.16 -3.95
N GLY A 152 3.27 -5.58 -2.84
CA GLY A 152 3.96 -4.30 -2.90
C GLY A 152 4.39 -3.76 -1.56
N VAL A 153 4.72 -2.47 -1.57
CA VAL A 153 5.14 -1.74 -0.38
C VAL A 153 4.16 -0.60 -0.12
N LEU A 154 3.65 -0.56 1.10
CA LEU A 154 2.88 0.55 1.63
C LEU A 154 3.75 1.37 2.56
N THR A 155 3.62 2.68 2.48
CA THR A 155 4.30 3.66 3.32
C THR A 155 3.26 4.33 4.19
N VAL A 156 3.44 4.20 5.50
CA VAL A 156 2.63 4.87 6.53
C VAL A 156 3.35 6.16 6.89
N GLY A 157 2.69 7.28 6.74
CA GLY A 157 3.19 8.61 7.05
C GLY A 157 2.50 9.24 8.25
#